data_8adc4aeece649415fd7a27bea7320822
#
_entry.id   8adc4aeece649415fd7a27bea7320822
#
_cell.length_a   1.000
_cell.length_b   1.000
_cell.length_c   1.000
_cell.angle_alpha   90.00
_cell.angle_beta   90.00
_cell.angle_gamma   90.00
#
_symmetry.space_group_name_H-M   'P 1'
#
loop_
_entity.id
_entity.type
_entity.pdbx_description
1 polymer ?
#
loop_
_entity_poly.entity_id
_entity_poly.type
_entity_poly.pdbx_seq_one_letter_code
_entity_poly.pdbx_strand_id
1 'polypeptide(L)'
;VIPEFRFDTPYRPQQSFYELLEGEKPVFLVFLRNFGHPLTRNYIMEYIKSAGSLRSARLVCVVQTRPQTISRAIPEGAMPYELMCDAEGVLYRFFAVPSEKSRMKCFSLKAMKIINEAKKKGFRPRPGEAWQLPLTLLVGPAGRVLLAHYGATLTDLPEDCAAMEELAADLLPTLPAEWLAAALA
;
A
#
# COMPACT_ATOMS: atom_id res chain seq x y z
N VAL A 1 3.05 8.49 16.06
CA VAL A 1 2.83 9.53 15.04
C VAL A 1 3.93 9.42 14.00
N ILE A 2 3.57 9.38 12.72
CA ILE A 2 4.49 9.38 11.60
C ILE A 2 4.96 10.84 11.41
N PRO A 3 6.28 11.11 11.36
CA PRO A 3 6.78 12.45 11.12
C PRO A 3 6.51 12.92 9.69
N GLU A 4 6.57 14.22 9.45
CA GLU A 4 6.55 14.78 8.10
C GLU A 4 7.73 14.26 7.28
N PHE A 5 7.46 13.91 6.03
CA PHE A 5 8.46 13.57 5.04
C PHE A 5 8.00 13.95 3.63
N ARG A 6 8.93 13.97 2.69
CA ARG A 6 8.63 14.19 1.27
C ARG A 6 8.68 12.87 0.52
N PHE A 7 7.78 12.70 -0.45
CA PHE A 7 7.71 11.53 -1.30
C PHE A 7 7.43 11.92 -2.76
N ASP A 8 7.74 11.00 -3.66
CA ASP A 8 7.44 11.16 -5.07
C ASP A 8 6.22 10.31 -5.44
N THR A 9 5.34 10.88 -6.25
CA THR A 9 4.34 10.12 -7.02
C THR A 9 4.90 9.82 -8.41
N PRO A 10 4.26 9.00 -9.23
CA PRO A 10 4.69 8.81 -10.61
C PRO A 10 4.76 10.11 -11.44
N TYR A 11 4.02 11.14 -11.04
CA TYR A 11 3.83 12.36 -11.83
C TYR A 11 4.34 13.64 -11.15
N ARG A 12 4.47 13.63 -9.83
CA ARG A 12 4.84 14.80 -9.03
C ARG A 12 5.93 14.44 -8.03
N PRO A 13 7.07 15.14 -8.05
CA PRO A 13 8.11 14.94 -7.05
C PRO A 13 7.81 15.71 -5.76
N GLN A 14 8.44 15.29 -4.68
CA GLN A 14 8.54 16.03 -3.42
C GLN A 14 7.21 16.48 -2.79
N GLN A 15 6.18 15.61 -2.87
CA GLN A 15 4.91 15.87 -2.22
C GLN A 15 5.07 15.78 -0.69
N SER A 16 4.35 16.60 0.06
CA SER A 16 4.31 16.56 1.52
C SER A 16 3.40 15.43 2.00
N PHE A 17 3.89 14.64 2.95
CA PHE A 17 3.07 13.60 3.56
C PHE A 17 1.90 14.19 4.37
N TYR A 18 2.13 15.32 5.07
CA TYR A 18 1.06 15.93 5.85
C TYR A 18 0.01 16.59 4.96
N GLU A 19 0.38 17.18 3.82
CA GLU A 19 -0.59 17.63 2.81
C GLU A 19 -1.44 16.46 2.28
N LEU A 20 -0.83 15.27 2.11
CA LEU A 20 -1.58 14.06 1.75
C LEU A 20 -2.62 13.70 2.83
N LEU A 21 -2.34 13.96 4.10
CA LEU A 21 -3.24 13.64 5.21
C LEU A 21 -4.32 14.71 5.44
N GLU A 22 -4.26 15.85 4.77
CA GLU A 22 -5.29 16.88 4.86
C GLU A 22 -6.64 16.35 4.40
N GLY A 23 -7.70 16.73 5.12
CA GLY A 23 -9.08 16.32 4.87
C GLY A 23 -9.67 15.47 6.00
N GLU A 24 -10.96 15.19 5.86
CA GLU A 24 -11.75 14.54 6.90
C GLU A 24 -11.52 13.02 7.04
N LYS A 25 -10.95 12.40 6.01
CA LYS A 25 -10.84 10.93 5.96
C LYS A 25 -9.41 10.47 6.20
N PRO A 26 -9.22 9.44 7.04
CA PRO A 26 -7.92 8.80 7.19
C PRO A 26 -7.46 8.16 5.87
N VAL A 27 -6.18 7.80 5.82
CA VAL A 27 -5.53 7.27 4.64
C VAL A 27 -5.00 5.87 4.92
N PHE A 28 -5.42 4.89 4.12
CA PHE A 28 -4.72 3.62 4.04
C PHE A 28 -3.40 3.80 3.27
N LEU A 29 -2.29 3.43 3.91
CA LEU A 29 -1.01 3.23 3.24
C LEU A 29 -0.79 1.72 3.12
N VAL A 30 -0.83 1.20 1.90
CA VAL A 30 -0.61 -0.22 1.64
C VAL A 30 0.73 -0.39 0.95
N PHE A 31 1.68 -1.01 1.66
CA PHE A 31 3.02 -1.27 1.17
C PHE A 31 3.03 -2.55 0.35
N LEU A 32 3.23 -2.39 -0.93
CA LEU A 32 3.35 -3.47 -1.90
C LEU A 32 4.83 -3.70 -2.25
N ARG A 33 5.10 -4.47 -3.28
CA ARG A 33 6.45 -4.70 -3.81
C ARG A 33 6.73 -3.81 -5.02
N ASN A 34 7.76 -4.16 -5.78
CA ASN A 34 8.03 -3.55 -7.07
C ASN A 34 6.80 -3.63 -7.97
N PHE A 35 6.50 -2.53 -8.68
CA PHE A 35 5.34 -2.41 -9.57
C PHE A 35 5.28 -3.49 -10.67
N GLY A 36 6.43 -3.96 -11.14
CA GLY A 36 6.51 -5.04 -12.12
C GLY A 36 6.23 -6.43 -11.57
N HIS A 37 6.15 -6.61 -10.24
CA HIS A 37 5.94 -7.91 -9.63
C HIS A 37 4.48 -8.37 -9.78
N PRO A 38 4.22 -9.66 -10.13
CA PRO A 38 2.87 -10.17 -10.36
C PRO A 38 1.90 -9.98 -9.18
N LEU A 39 2.37 -10.16 -7.95
CA LEU A 39 1.54 -9.92 -6.76
C LEU A 39 1.13 -8.45 -6.63
N THR A 40 2.08 -7.53 -6.82
CA THR A 40 1.79 -6.09 -6.79
C THR A 40 0.76 -5.72 -7.85
N ARG A 41 0.94 -6.18 -9.08
CA ARG A 41 -0.02 -5.94 -10.18
C ARG A 41 -1.40 -6.50 -9.89
N ASN A 42 -1.49 -7.70 -9.29
CA ASN A 42 -2.75 -8.29 -8.91
C ASN A 42 -3.51 -7.41 -7.92
N TYR A 43 -2.86 -6.96 -6.84
CA TYR A 43 -3.49 -6.10 -5.84
C TYR A 43 -3.85 -4.72 -6.38
N ILE A 44 -2.95 -4.09 -7.14
CA ILE A 44 -3.25 -2.79 -7.79
C ILE A 44 -4.50 -2.91 -8.66
N MET A 45 -4.64 -3.96 -9.45
CA MET A 45 -5.81 -4.16 -10.30
C MET A 45 -7.09 -4.42 -9.50
N GLU A 46 -7.03 -5.21 -8.43
CA GLU A 46 -8.18 -5.44 -7.54
C GLU A 46 -8.61 -4.14 -6.85
N TYR A 47 -7.66 -3.31 -6.41
CA TYR A 47 -7.96 -2.01 -5.81
C TYR A 47 -8.52 -1.01 -6.82
N ILE A 48 -8.08 -1.02 -8.07
CA ILE A 48 -8.68 -0.19 -9.13
C ILE A 48 -10.14 -0.60 -9.36
N LYS A 49 -10.42 -1.89 -9.50
CA LYS A 49 -11.77 -2.41 -9.74
C LYS A 49 -12.75 -2.09 -8.61
N SER A 50 -12.26 -2.10 -7.38
CA SER A 50 -13.06 -1.95 -6.16
C SER A 50 -12.98 -0.54 -5.53
N ALA A 51 -12.29 0.41 -6.15
CA ALA A 51 -12.02 1.73 -5.56
C ALA A 51 -13.28 2.46 -5.06
N GLY A 52 -14.40 2.34 -5.76
CA GLY A 52 -15.68 2.92 -5.36
C GLY A 52 -16.28 2.36 -4.07
N SER A 53 -15.79 1.22 -3.57
CA SER A 53 -16.24 0.62 -2.31
C SER A 53 -15.61 1.27 -1.08
N LEU A 54 -14.47 1.96 -1.22
CA LEU A 54 -13.79 2.63 -0.11
C LEU A 54 -14.34 4.04 0.09
N ARG A 55 -15.17 4.23 1.10
CA ARG A 55 -15.85 5.50 1.40
C ARG A 55 -15.38 6.16 2.69
N SER A 56 -14.99 5.37 3.69
CA SER A 56 -14.59 5.85 5.02
C SER A 56 -13.12 6.26 5.10
N ALA A 57 -12.32 5.96 4.09
CA ALA A 57 -10.90 6.29 4.02
C ALA A 57 -10.48 6.57 2.58
N ARG A 58 -9.27 7.08 2.40
CA ARG A 58 -8.59 7.18 1.11
C ARG A 58 -7.51 6.10 1.00
N LEU A 59 -7.08 5.76 -0.21
CA LEU A 59 -6.04 4.77 -0.45
C LEU A 59 -4.81 5.40 -1.09
N VAL A 60 -3.65 5.00 -0.60
CA VAL A 60 -2.34 5.22 -1.23
C VAL A 60 -1.58 3.89 -1.20
N CYS A 61 -1.11 3.44 -2.34
CA CYS A 61 -0.21 2.28 -2.40
C CYS A 61 1.25 2.74 -2.46
N VAL A 62 2.09 2.16 -1.62
CA VAL A 62 3.53 2.39 -1.60
C VAL A 62 4.22 1.29 -2.39
N VAL A 63 5.02 1.66 -3.38
CA VAL A 63 5.70 0.71 -4.28
C VAL A 63 7.20 0.99 -4.37
N GLN A 64 8.01 -0.06 -4.38
CA GLN A 64 9.47 0.01 -4.54
C GLN A 64 9.84 0.17 -6.01
N THR A 65 9.43 1.29 -6.62
CA THR A 65 9.60 1.53 -8.05
C THR A 65 9.87 3.01 -8.30
N ARG A 66 10.69 3.31 -9.29
CA ARG A 66 10.97 4.68 -9.71
C ARG A 66 9.73 5.30 -10.36
N PRO A 67 9.47 6.60 -10.12
CA PRO A 67 8.35 7.33 -10.73
C PRO A 67 8.25 7.15 -12.24
N GLN A 68 9.37 7.26 -12.95
CA GLN A 68 9.43 7.20 -14.41
C GLN A 68 9.01 5.84 -14.99
N THR A 69 9.23 4.76 -14.25
CA THR A 69 8.79 3.42 -14.67
C THR A 69 7.27 3.33 -14.73
N ILE A 70 6.59 3.96 -13.80
CA ILE A 70 5.12 3.96 -13.72
C ILE A 70 4.53 4.97 -14.68
N SER A 71 5.04 6.21 -14.72
CA SER A 71 4.51 7.27 -15.57
C SER A 71 4.62 6.97 -17.07
N ARG A 72 5.58 6.16 -17.49
CA ARG A 72 5.68 5.67 -18.88
C ARG A 72 4.59 4.66 -19.24
N ALA A 73 4.09 3.91 -18.25
CA ALA A 73 3.11 2.85 -18.46
C ALA A 73 1.66 3.28 -18.19
N ILE A 74 1.48 4.24 -17.29
CA ILE A 74 0.17 4.69 -16.82
C ILE A 74 0.09 6.21 -16.95
N PRO A 75 -0.86 6.77 -17.71
CA PRO A 75 -1.09 8.20 -17.80
C PRO A 75 -1.54 8.80 -16.46
N GLU A 76 -1.19 10.06 -16.22
CA GLU A 76 -1.70 10.80 -15.06
C GLU A 76 -3.24 10.84 -15.07
N GLY A 77 -3.85 10.61 -13.92
CA GLY A 77 -5.31 10.58 -13.77
C GLY A 77 -5.98 9.25 -14.13
N ALA A 78 -5.24 8.27 -14.68
CA ALA A 78 -5.79 6.94 -14.99
C ALA A 78 -6.02 6.06 -13.76
N MET A 79 -5.35 6.36 -12.63
CA MET A 79 -5.50 5.64 -11.37
C MET A 79 -6.54 6.33 -10.47
N PRO A 80 -7.47 5.60 -9.85
CA PRO A 80 -8.47 6.18 -8.94
C PRO A 80 -7.92 6.49 -7.54
N TYR A 81 -6.66 6.21 -7.28
CA TYR A 81 -5.93 6.48 -6.04
C TYR A 81 -4.46 6.78 -6.34
N GLU A 82 -3.74 7.31 -5.34
CA GLU A 82 -2.34 7.69 -5.52
C GLU A 82 -1.37 6.53 -5.29
N LEU A 83 -0.24 6.60 -5.99
CA LEU A 83 0.93 5.75 -5.77
C LEU A 83 2.04 6.59 -5.15
N MET A 84 2.67 6.08 -4.11
CA MET A 84 3.88 6.63 -3.48
C MET A 84 5.07 5.79 -3.93
N CYS A 85 6.03 6.42 -4.59
CA CYS A 85 7.21 5.76 -5.14
C CYS A 85 8.35 5.78 -4.12
N ASP A 86 8.77 4.61 -3.67
CA ASP A 86 9.91 4.43 -2.75
C ASP A 86 10.92 3.45 -3.36
N ALA A 87 11.56 3.86 -4.44
CA ALA A 87 12.49 3.02 -5.21
C ALA A 87 13.65 2.48 -4.36
N GLU A 88 14.13 3.28 -3.43
CA GLU A 88 15.26 2.94 -2.55
C GLU A 88 14.82 2.20 -1.27
N GLY A 89 13.52 2.00 -1.04
CA GLY A 89 12.99 1.32 0.12
C GLY A 89 13.22 2.06 1.44
N VAL A 90 13.27 3.38 1.42
CA VAL A 90 13.50 4.22 2.61
C VAL A 90 12.37 4.07 3.61
N LEU A 91 11.12 4.15 3.13
CA LEU A 91 9.93 3.99 3.97
C LEU A 91 9.80 2.55 4.47
N TYR A 92 10.14 1.56 3.66
CA TYR A 92 10.14 0.15 4.10
C TYR A 92 11.12 -0.07 5.26
N ARG A 93 12.30 0.54 5.22
CA ARG A 93 13.26 0.49 6.34
C ARG A 93 12.78 1.28 7.54
N PHE A 94 12.23 2.48 7.31
CA PHE A 94 11.70 3.32 8.39
C PHE A 94 10.61 2.61 9.19
N PHE A 95 9.67 1.96 8.51
CA PHE A 95 8.61 1.19 9.15
C PHE A 95 9.02 -0.23 9.54
N ALA A 96 10.28 -0.60 9.33
CA ALA A 96 10.79 -1.96 9.60
C ALA A 96 9.93 -3.05 8.95
N VAL A 97 9.47 -2.81 7.70
CA VAL A 97 8.67 -3.78 6.95
C VAL A 97 9.51 -5.03 6.69
N PRO A 98 9.08 -6.21 7.18
CA PRO A 98 9.92 -7.39 7.12
C PRO A 98 10.01 -7.97 5.71
N SER A 99 11.09 -8.69 5.47
CA SER A 99 11.25 -9.55 4.29
C SER A 99 11.58 -10.97 4.73
N GLU A 100 11.19 -11.97 3.95
CA GLU A 100 11.35 -13.38 4.26
C GLU A 100 12.07 -14.10 3.10
N LYS A 101 13.06 -14.92 3.42
CA LYS A 101 13.78 -15.75 2.42
C LYS A 101 13.10 -17.11 2.21
N SER A 102 12.43 -17.61 3.23
CA SER A 102 11.78 -18.92 3.18
C SER A 102 10.42 -18.84 2.51
N ARG A 103 10.28 -19.50 1.37
CA ARG A 103 9.00 -19.65 0.67
C ARG A 103 7.93 -20.31 1.55
N MET A 104 8.31 -21.29 2.34
CA MET A 104 7.38 -22.02 3.22
C MET A 104 6.74 -21.09 4.26
N LYS A 105 7.47 -20.05 4.70
CA LYS A 105 6.98 -19.11 5.71
C LYS A 105 6.11 -18.00 5.12
N CYS A 106 6.38 -17.56 3.90
CA CYS A 106 5.72 -16.36 3.35
C CYS A 106 4.73 -16.63 2.21
N PHE A 107 4.74 -17.83 1.60
CA PHE A 107 3.85 -18.15 0.50
C PHE A 107 2.50 -18.68 1.01
N SER A 108 1.42 -18.08 0.55
CA SER A 108 0.07 -18.61 0.64
C SER A 108 -0.31 -19.36 -0.64
N LEU A 109 -1.40 -20.13 -0.62
CA LEU A 109 -1.95 -20.77 -1.83
C LEU A 109 -2.27 -19.72 -2.92
N LYS A 110 -2.80 -18.58 -2.52
CA LYS A 110 -3.09 -17.46 -3.43
C LYS A 110 -1.81 -16.91 -4.08
N ALA A 111 -0.75 -16.68 -3.29
CA ALA A 111 0.54 -16.23 -3.81
C ALA A 111 1.13 -17.23 -4.81
N MET A 112 1.08 -18.52 -4.48
CA MET A 112 1.57 -19.59 -5.35
C MET A 112 0.82 -19.60 -6.69
N LYS A 113 -0.51 -19.49 -6.66
CA LYS A 113 -1.35 -19.45 -7.87
C LYS A 113 -0.96 -18.27 -8.76
N ILE A 114 -0.93 -17.06 -8.21
CA ILE A 114 -0.61 -15.83 -8.95
C ILE A 114 0.79 -15.93 -9.58
N ILE A 115 1.79 -16.35 -8.82
CA ILE A 115 3.17 -16.45 -9.30
C ILE A 115 3.32 -17.55 -10.35
N ASN A 116 2.65 -18.69 -10.19
CA ASN A 116 2.69 -19.78 -11.15
C ASN A 116 2.03 -19.38 -12.48
N GLU A 117 0.91 -18.68 -12.45
CA GLU A 117 0.29 -18.13 -13.66
C GLU A 117 1.20 -17.10 -14.36
N ALA A 118 1.85 -16.22 -13.58
CA ALA A 118 2.80 -15.27 -14.13
C ALA A 118 4.02 -15.95 -14.75
N LYS A 119 4.52 -17.04 -14.15
CA LYS A 119 5.63 -17.84 -14.73
C LYS A 119 5.26 -18.44 -16.10
N LYS A 120 4.02 -18.89 -16.27
CA LYS A 120 3.53 -19.36 -17.59
C LYS A 120 3.56 -18.24 -18.63
N LYS A 121 3.41 -17.00 -18.21
CA LYS A 121 3.48 -15.79 -19.06
C LYS A 121 4.88 -15.18 -19.17
N GLY A 122 5.92 -15.88 -18.69
CA GLY A 122 7.31 -15.46 -18.84
C GLY A 122 7.95 -14.79 -17.64
N PHE A 123 7.23 -14.60 -16.53
CA PHE A 123 7.84 -14.07 -15.30
C PHE A 123 8.91 -15.02 -14.76
N ARG A 124 10.05 -14.45 -14.33
CA ARG A 124 11.14 -15.20 -13.71
C ARG A 124 11.53 -14.50 -12.40
N PRO A 125 11.27 -15.14 -11.24
CA PRO A 125 11.74 -14.62 -9.95
C PRO A 125 13.27 -14.59 -9.92
N ARG A 126 13.83 -13.59 -9.28
CA ARG A 126 15.29 -13.51 -9.06
C ARG A 126 15.71 -14.56 -8.05
N PRO A 127 16.72 -15.39 -8.33
CA PRO A 127 17.24 -16.36 -7.37
C PRO A 127 17.82 -15.67 -6.14
N GLY A 128 17.53 -16.22 -4.94
CA GLY A 128 18.09 -15.74 -3.68
C GLY A 128 17.60 -14.40 -3.16
N GLU A 129 16.68 -13.73 -3.86
CA GLU A 129 16.06 -12.50 -3.40
C GLU A 129 15.09 -12.76 -2.25
N ALA A 130 15.19 -11.95 -1.19
CA ALA A 130 14.21 -12.00 -0.10
C ALA A 130 12.84 -11.47 -0.57
N TRP A 131 11.78 -12.06 -0.06
CA TRP A 131 10.41 -11.67 -0.38
C TRP A 131 9.96 -10.55 0.56
N GLN A 132 9.74 -9.36 0.02
CA GLN A 132 9.20 -8.24 0.78
C GLN A 132 7.76 -8.55 1.20
N LEU A 133 7.51 -8.57 2.50
CA LEU A 133 6.16 -8.75 3.05
C LEU A 133 5.36 -7.43 2.98
N PRO A 134 4.03 -7.50 2.98
CA PRO A 134 3.20 -6.31 2.95
C PRO A 134 3.08 -5.67 4.35
N LEU A 135 2.77 -4.37 4.36
CA LEU A 135 2.34 -3.63 5.53
C LEU A 135 1.10 -2.83 5.16
N THR A 136 0.08 -2.87 6.01
CA THR A 136 -1.11 -2.04 5.89
C THR A 136 -1.18 -1.11 7.09
N LEU A 137 -1.18 0.20 6.84
CA LEU A 137 -1.40 1.22 7.85
C LEU A 137 -2.72 1.94 7.55
N LEU A 138 -3.46 2.28 8.59
CA LEU A 138 -4.49 3.34 8.53
C LEU A 138 -3.96 4.53 9.32
N VAL A 139 -3.82 5.66 8.65
CA VAL A 139 -3.22 6.87 9.20
C VAL A 139 -4.28 7.97 9.25
N GLY A 140 -4.51 8.47 10.44
CA GLY A 140 -5.38 9.60 10.69
C GLY A 140 -4.63 10.94 10.58
N PRO A 141 -5.30 12.02 10.95
CA PRO A 141 -4.75 13.36 10.92
C PRO A 141 -3.44 13.48 11.72
N ALA A 142 -2.60 14.43 11.32
CA ALA A 142 -1.30 14.69 11.93
C ALA A 142 -0.41 13.44 12.06
N GLY A 143 -0.52 12.49 11.11
CA GLY A 143 0.32 11.30 11.06
C GLY A 143 0.03 10.26 12.14
N ARG A 144 -1.12 10.30 12.81
CA ARG A 144 -1.48 9.33 13.84
C ARG A 144 -1.79 7.97 13.23
N VAL A 145 -1.07 6.95 13.64
CA VAL A 145 -1.34 5.57 13.20
C VAL A 145 -2.53 5.02 13.97
N LEU A 146 -3.60 4.72 13.26
CA LEU A 146 -4.86 4.18 13.81
C LEU A 146 -4.86 2.65 13.76
N LEU A 147 -4.23 2.06 12.72
CA LEU A 147 -4.05 0.63 12.55
C LEU A 147 -2.69 0.38 11.90
N ALA A 148 -2.00 -0.65 12.37
CA ALA A 148 -0.80 -1.19 11.72
C ALA A 148 -0.89 -2.72 11.66
N HIS A 149 -0.90 -3.27 10.46
CA HIS A 149 -0.90 -4.71 10.22
C HIS A 149 0.30 -5.10 9.36
N TYR A 150 1.27 -5.77 10.00
CA TYR A 150 2.43 -6.35 9.32
C TYR A 150 2.05 -7.72 8.80
N GLY A 151 2.03 -7.89 7.50
CA GLY A 151 1.63 -9.15 6.88
C GLY A 151 2.60 -10.29 7.20
N ALA A 152 2.06 -11.43 7.63
CA ALA A 152 2.83 -12.66 7.88
C ALA A 152 3.15 -13.42 6.59
N THR A 153 2.36 -13.22 5.54
CA THR A 153 2.55 -13.82 4.21
C THR A 153 2.46 -12.77 3.11
N LEU A 154 2.83 -13.14 1.90
CA LEU A 154 2.83 -12.26 0.73
C LEU A 154 1.43 -11.75 0.33
N THR A 155 0.38 -12.41 0.83
CA THR A 155 -1.02 -12.05 0.55
C THR A 155 -1.80 -11.69 1.82
N ASP A 156 -1.09 -11.44 2.93
CA ASP A 156 -1.67 -10.98 4.18
C ASP A 156 -1.82 -9.45 4.19
N LEU A 157 -2.74 -8.98 3.39
CA LEU A 157 -3.17 -7.58 3.26
C LEU A 157 -4.62 -7.56 2.76
N PRO A 158 -5.33 -6.42 2.85
CA PRO A 158 -6.71 -6.34 2.35
C PRO A 158 -6.80 -6.78 0.89
N GLU A 159 -7.76 -7.66 0.59
CA GLU A 159 -7.92 -8.25 -0.72
C GLU A 159 -8.36 -7.23 -1.77
N ASP A 160 -9.22 -6.30 -1.35
CA ASP A 160 -9.77 -5.22 -2.18
C ASP A 160 -10.17 -4.01 -1.32
N CYS A 161 -10.72 -2.98 -1.94
CA CYS A 161 -11.18 -1.79 -1.24
C CYS A 161 -12.45 -2.03 -0.39
N ALA A 162 -13.23 -3.07 -0.67
CA ALA A 162 -14.37 -3.43 0.18
C ALA A 162 -13.89 -3.98 1.52
N ALA A 163 -12.85 -4.82 1.52
CA ALA A 163 -12.21 -5.29 2.76
C ALA A 163 -11.59 -4.15 3.57
N MET A 164 -11.00 -3.14 2.90
CA MET A 164 -10.52 -1.93 3.60
C MET A 164 -11.66 -1.13 4.21
N GLU A 165 -12.79 -1.00 3.52
CA GLU A 165 -13.97 -0.29 4.03
C GLU A 165 -14.52 -0.98 5.30
N GLU A 166 -14.59 -2.31 5.30
CA GLU A 166 -14.98 -3.08 6.48
C GLU A 166 -14.04 -2.81 7.67
N LEU A 167 -12.73 -2.87 7.45
CA LEU A 167 -11.73 -2.57 8.48
C LEU A 167 -11.90 -1.15 9.05
N ALA A 168 -12.09 -0.16 8.18
CA ALA A 168 -12.28 1.23 8.60
C ALA A 168 -13.61 1.43 9.34
N ALA A 169 -14.71 0.86 8.83
CA ALA A 169 -16.04 0.96 9.42
C ALA A 169 -16.10 0.32 10.81
N ASP A 170 -15.38 -0.77 11.04
CA ASP A 170 -15.30 -1.43 12.34
C ASP A 170 -14.40 -0.68 13.33
N LEU A 171 -13.29 -0.12 12.86
CA LEU A 171 -12.29 0.53 13.71
C LEU A 171 -12.67 1.96 14.10
N LEU A 172 -13.06 2.81 13.14
CA LEU A 172 -13.22 4.24 13.36
C LEU A 172 -14.20 4.60 14.48
N PRO A 173 -15.37 3.92 14.63
CA PRO A 173 -16.29 4.21 15.74
C PRO A 173 -15.72 3.86 17.12
N THR A 174 -14.69 3.02 17.21
CA THR A 174 -14.08 2.61 18.49
C THR A 174 -13.01 3.57 18.98
N LEU A 175 -12.56 4.50 18.12
CA LEU A 175 -11.48 5.42 18.43
C LEU A 175 -12.00 6.62 19.25
N PRO A 176 -11.16 7.19 20.13
CA PRO A 176 -11.49 8.43 20.82
C PRO A 176 -11.82 9.55 19.83
N ALA A 177 -12.89 10.30 20.10
CA ALA A 177 -13.33 11.38 19.20
C ALA A 177 -12.22 12.42 18.95
N GLU A 178 -11.37 12.68 19.92
CA GLU A 178 -10.21 13.57 19.80
C GLU A 178 -9.16 13.10 18.77
N TRP A 179 -9.13 11.81 18.44
CA TRP A 179 -8.22 11.28 17.43
C TRP A 179 -8.71 11.52 16.01
N LEU A 180 -10.01 11.72 15.86
CA LEU A 180 -10.67 11.99 14.58
C LEU A 180 -10.94 13.49 14.40
N ALA A 181 -11.19 14.22 15.51
CA ALA A 181 -11.56 15.62 15.47
C ALA A 181 -10.46 16.58 14.98
N ALA A 182 -9.19 16.17 15.04
CA ALA A 182 -8.08 16.96 14.48
C ALA A 182 -8.13 17.09 12.94
N ALA A 183 -9.03 16.38 12.28
CA ALA A 183 -9.30 16.53 10.85
C ALA A 183 -10.32 17.64 10.55
N LEU A 184 -11.03 18.13 11.57
CA LEU A 184 -12.14 19.10 11.42
C LEU A 184 -11.75 20.52 11.88
N ALA A 185 -10.52 20.70 12.32
CA ALA A 185 -9.96 21.98 12.75
C ALA A 185 -8.99 22.53 11.70
#